data_638bdc4d2f02adab74656a28312f218e
#
_entry.id   638bdc4d2f02adab74656a28312f218e
#
_cell.length_a   1.000
_cell.length_b   1.000
_cell.length_c   1.000
_cell.angle_alpha   90.00
_cell.angle_beta   90.00
_cell.angle_gamma   90.00
#
_symmetry.space_group_name_H-M   'P 1'
#
loop_
_entity.id
_entity.type
_entity.pdbx_description
1 polymer ?
#
loop_
_entity_poly.entity_id
_entity_poly.type
_entity_poly.pdbx_seq_one_letter_code
_entity_poly.pdbx_strand_id
1 'polypeptide(L)'
;MSKPLVQVAIAILLHQGKVLVGWRQAEQHQGNKHEFPGGKVEAGETPEQACRREVLEEVGIDIQDWHAFDCIQFEYDDVIVNLHLFHAVVSNHLLADIHSPWAWFKRAELQDLNFPKANQAILKRLYAAPVIKISDQIDLLKDLPEQQVLYWRVPASPEHILKIAELSVEQLARVIVNIELWKGLNPLQQQAVAAIHLKQSQLMQLSKGELNVGQRY
;
A
#
# COMPACT_ATOMS: atom_id res chain seq x y z
N MET A 1 29.98 13.74 -4.78
CA MET A 1 29.17 14.17 -3.61
C MET A 1 27.99 13.25 -3.50
N SER A 2 27.58 12.84 -2.29
CA SER A 2 26.38 12.03 -2.11
C SER A 2 25.15 12.89 -2.44
N LYS A 3 24.15 12.28 -3.13
CA LYS A 3 22.88 12.96 -3.40
C LYS A 3 22.15 13.27 -2.09
N PRO A 4 21.50 14.42 -1.97
CA PRO A 4 20.66 14.71 -0.80
C PRO A 4 19.52 13.70 -0.70
N LEU A 5 19.16 13.34 0.53
CA LEU A 5 18.04 12.45 0.83
C LEU A 5 16.86 13.30 1.33
N VAL A 6 15.74 13.22 0.65
CA VAL A 6 14.50 13.93 1.00
C VAL A 6 13.45 12.94 1.48
N GLN A 7 12.84 13.21 2.63
CA GLN A 7 11.72 12.46 3.17
C GLN A 7 10.42 13.12 2.73
N VAL A 8 9.51 12.36 2.16
CA VAL A 8 8.20 12.82 1.67
C VAL A 8 7.11 11.92 2.21
N ALA A 9 6.07 12.48 2.78
CA ALA A 9 4.87 11.76 3.20
C ALA A 9 3.80 11.85 2.11
N ILE A 10 3.16 10.74 1.79
CA ILE A 10 2.13 10.62 0.75
C ILE A 10 0.88 10.00 1.35
N ALA A 11 -0.27 10.62 1.15
CA ALA A 11 -1.57 10.16 1.58
C ALA A 11 -2.33 9.42 0.47
N ILE A 12 -2.70 8.18 0.69
CA ILE A 12 -3.62 7.43 -0.14
C ILE A 12 -5.00 7.49 0.52
N LEU A 13 -5.80 8.48 0.13
CA LEU A 13 -7.14 8.69 0.67
C LEU A 13 -8.15 7.85 -0.10
N LEU A 14 -8.93 7.06 0.63
CA LEU A 14 -9.85 6.06 0.10
C LEU A 14 -11.30 6.39 0.46
N HIS A 15 -12.22 6.30 -0.51
CA HIS A 15 -13.65 6.39 -0.28
C HIS A 15 -14.40 5.51 -1.28
N GLN A 16 -15.21 4.57 -0.80
CA GLN A 16 -16.04 3.67 -1.63
C GLN A 16 -15.27 3.04 -2.83
N GLY A 17 -14.03 2.55 -2.56
CA GLY A 17 -13.19 1.92 -3.58
C GLY A 17 -12.50 2.87 -4.55
N LYS A 18 -12.69 4.19 -4.39
CA LYS A 18 -11.99 5.23 -5.14
C LYS A 18 -10.81 5.79 -4.35
N VAL A 19 -9.91 6.44 -5.07
CA VAL A 19 -8.70 7.11 -4.54
C VAL A 19 -8.79 8.59 -4.86
N LEU A 20 -8.45 9.44 -3.89
CA LEU A 20 -8.37 10.89 -4.10
C LEU A 20 -7.08 11.25 -4.82
N VAL A 21 -7.20 12.01 -5.90
CA VAL A 21 -6.07 12.48 -6.71
C VAL A 21 -6.29 13.94 -7.07
N GLY A 22 -5.24 14.73 -7.00
CA GLY A 22 -5.22 16.14 -7.40
C GLY A 22 -4.60 16.34 -8.77
N TRP A 23 -4.76 17.57 -9.27
CA TRP A 23 -4.10 18.04 -10.47
C TRP A 23 -3.19 19.22 -10.12
N ARG A 24 -1.88 19.07 -10.36
CA ARG A 24 -0.88 20.10 -10.17
C ARG A 24 -0.86 21.04 -11.37
N GLN A 25 -1.06 22.33 -11.11
CA GLN A 25 -1.11 23.34 -12.16
C GLN A 25 0.27 23.55 -12.82
N ALA A 26 0.27 24.09 -14.05
CA ALA A 26 1.47 24.20 -14.89
C ALA A 26 2.60 25.03 -14.25
N GLU A 27 2.25 26.01 -13.44
CA GLU A 27 3.18 26.95 -12.78
C GLU A 27 3.91 26.33 -11.58
N GLN A 28 3.43 25.18 -11.09
CA GLN A 28 4.04 24.48 -9.96
C GLN A 28 5.21 23.60 -10.43
N HIS A 29 6.17 23.34 -9.53
CA HIS A 29 7.25 22.39 -9.81
C HIS A 29 6.69 21.02 -10.24
N GLN A 30 7.11 20.52 -11.41
CA GLN A 30 6.53 19.36 -12.07
C GLN A 30 5.01 19.49 -12.38
N GLY A 31 4.54 20.67 -12.73
CA GLY A 31 3.15 20.94 -13.12
C GLY A 31 2.64 20.07 -14.26
N ASN A 32 1.33 20.15 -14.53
CA ASN A 32 0.62 19.33 -15.50
C ASN A 32 0.70 17.82 -15.21
N LYS A 33 0.68 17.45 -13.93
CA LYS A 33 0.67 16.07 -13.47
C LYS A 33 -0.37 15.85 -12.40
N HIS A 34 -0.84 14.62 -12.33
CA HIS A 34 -1.65 14.16 -11.21
C HIS A 34 -0.76 13.90 -9.98
N GLU A 35 -1.35 14.08 -8.80
CA GLU A 35 -0.65 13.88 -7.54
C GLU A 35 -1.55 13.29 -6.46
N PHE A 36 -0.93 12.59 -5.52
CA PHE A 36 -1.56 12.27 -4.25
C PHE A 36 -1.30 13.41 -3.27
N PRO A 37 -2.19 13.66 -2.29
CA PRO A 37 -1.92 14.63 -1.22
C PRO A 37 -0.64 14.27 -0.48
N GLY A 38 0.16 15.28 -0.11
CA GLY A 38 1.37 15.04 0.65
C GLY A 38 2.51 15.97 0.30
N GLY A 39 3.55 15.95 1.14
CA GLY A 39 4.68 16.84 1.01
C GLY A 39 5.91 16.40 1.80
N LYS A 40 6.87 17.30 1.93
CA LYS A 40 8.12 17.03 2.64
C LYS A 40 7.87 16.88 4.14
N VAL A 41 8.60 15.95 4.73
CA VAL A 41 8.68 15.83 6.19
C VAL A 41 9.56 16.94 6.72
N GLU A 42 9.03 17.79 7.58
CA GLU A 42 9.73 18.91 8.17
C GLU A 42 10.56 18.50 9.40
N ALA A 43 11.45 19.38 9.83
CA ALA A 43 12.30 19.11 10.98
C ALA A 43 11.46 18.98 12.27
N GLY A 44 11.61 17.85 12.95
CA GLY A 44 10.92 17.60 14.23
C GLY A 44 9.56 16.89 14.11
N GLU A 45 9.07 16.63 12.89
CA GLU A 45 7.85 15.84 12.69
C GLU A 45 8.15 14.41 12.22
N THR A 46 7.25 13.50 12.51
CA THR A 46 7.28 12.16 11.93
C THR A 46 6.65 12.18 10.54
N PRO A 47 6.93 11.19 9.67
CA PRO A 47 6.26 11.10 8.36
C PRO A 47 4.73 11.06 8.43
N GLU A 48 4.16 10.44 9.48
CA GLU A 48 2.71 10.44 9.69
C GLU A 48 2.18 11.83 10.04
N GLN A 49 2.89 12.57 10.89
CA GLN A 49 2.53 13.96 11.22
C GLN A 49 2.58 14.87 10.00
N ALA A 50 3.64 14.72 9.16
CA ALA A 50 3.72 15.41 7.88
C ALA A 50 2.53 15.08 6.97
N CYS A 51 2.19 13.79 6.86
CA CYS A 51 1.06 13.33 6.05
C CYS A 51 -0.26 13.99 6.50
N ARG A 52 -0.51 14.05 7.82
CA ARG A 52 -1.71 14.69 8.38
C ARG A 52 -1.74 16.18 8.12
N ARG A 53 -0.63 16.88 8.36
CA ARG A 53 -0.50 18.32 8.12
C ARG A 53 -0.77 18.66 6.65
N GLU A 54 -0.11 17.96 5.73
CA GLU A 54 -0.27 18.19 4.29
C GLU A 54 -1.71 17.93 3.83
N VAL A 55 -2.37 16.87 4.32
CA VAL A 55 -3.78 16.60 3.97
C VAL A 55 -4.70 17.70 4.51
N LEU A 56 -4.45 18.21 5.70
CA LEU A 56 -5.22 19.33 6.23
C LEU A 56 -4.99 20.62 5.41
N GLU A 57 -3.76 20.91 5.04
CA GLU A 57 -3.39 22.10 4.27
C GLU A 57 -3.87 22.05 2.83
N GLU A 58 -3.71 20.92 2.14
CA GLU A 58 -3.98 20.78 0.71
C GLU A 58 -5.42 20.39 0.40
N VAL A 59 -6.00 19.49 1.22
CA VAL A 59 -7.34 18.90 0.97
C VAL A 59 -8.41 19.53 1.85
N GLY A 60 -8.02 20.12 3.01
CA GLY A 60 -8.92 20.80 3.93
C GLY A 60 -9.65 19.87 4.92
N ILE A 61 -9.22 18.61 5.04
CA ILE A 61 -9.85 17.62 5.94
C ILE A 61 -8.88 17.13 7.02
N ASP A 62 -9.40 16.93 8.24
CA ASP A 62 -8.66 16.33 9.35
C ASP A 62 -9.10 14.88 9.55
N ILE A 63 -8.15 13.95 9.38
CA ILE A 63 -8.36 12.52 9.56
C ILE A 63 -7.50 12.05 10.73
N GLN A 64 -8.08 11.24 11.62
CA GLN A 64 -7.40 10.75 12.82
C GLN A 64 -6.80 9.36 12.63
N ASP A 65 -7.48 8.48 11.89
CA ASP A 65 -7.09 7.08 11.73
C ASP A 65 -6.22 6.90 10.48
N TRP A 66 -4.91 6.86 10.69
CA TRP A 66 -3.92 6.63 9.66
C TRP A 66 -3.27 5.25 9.79
N HIS A 67 -3.00 4.64 8.66
CA HIS A 67 -2.31 3.36 8.59
C HIS A 67 -1.10 3.47 7.69
N ALA A 68 0.07 3.08 8.20
CA ALA A 68 1.27 2.95 7.38
C ALA A 68 1.02 1.91 6.27
N PHE A 69 1.36 2.27 5.04
CA PHE A 69 1.13 1.42 3.87
C PHE A 69 2.43 0.86 3.32
N ASP A 70 3.44 1.72 3.07
CA ASP A 70 4.75 1.32 2.54
C ASP A 70 5.76 2.46 2.69
N CYS A 71 7.03 2.15 2.39
CA CYS A 71 8.09 3.14 2.21
C CYS A 71 8.85 2.81 0.92
N ILE A 72 8.86 3.74 -0.03
CA ILE A 72 9.47 3.56 -1.35
C ILE A 72 10.62 4.53 -1.51
N GLN A 73 11.81 4.03 -1.83
CA GLN A 73 12.92 4.88 -2.23
C GLN A 73 12.96 5.02 -3.75
N PHE A 74 13.09 6.26 -4.22
CA PHE A 74 13.26 6.56 -5.63
C PHE A 74 14.46 7.50 -5.81
N GLU A 75 15.34 7.17 -6.76
CA GLU A 75 16.54 7.95 -7.06
C GLU A 75 16.34 8.74 -8.36
N TYR A 76 16.43 10.07 -8.24
CA TYR A 76 16.57 10.99 -9.38
C TYR A 76 18.05 11.28 -9.63
N ASP A 77 18.37 12.02 -10.69
CA ASP A 77 19.74 12.37 -11.04
C ASP A 77 20.43 13.20 -9.97
N ASP A 78 19.68 14.05 -9.27
CA ASP A 78 20.13 15.05 -8.31
C ASP A 78 19.73 14.77 -6.85
N VAL A 79 18.75 13.90 -6.61
CA VAL A 79 18.17 13.68 -5.28
C VAL A 79 17.69 12.24 -5.10
N ILE A 80 17.77 11.71 -3.88
CA ILE A 80 17.10 10.48 -3.45
C ILE A 80 15.86 10.86 -2.63
N VAL A 81 14.71 10.28 -2.95
CA VAL A 81 13.45 10.54 -2.26
C VAL A 81 12.95 9.28 -1.59
N ASN A 82 12.69 9.34 -0.29
CA ASN A 82 11.94 8.32 0.43
C ASN A 82 10.47 8.74 0.52
N LEU A 83 9.59 7.99 -0.13
CA LEU A 83 8.14 8.18 -0.08
C LEU A 83 7.57 7.31 1.04
N HIS A 84 7.16 7.93 2.14
CA HIS A 84 6.44 7.29 3.23
C HIS A 84 4.95 7.30 2.91
N LEU A 85 4.37 6.15 2.63
CA LEU A 85 3.00 6.01 2.20
C LEU A 85 2.10 5.69 3.39
N PHE A 86 1.04 6.46 3.54
CA PHE A 86 -0.03 6.22 4.50
C PHE A 86 -1.36 6.12 3.78
N HIS A 87 -2.29 5.34 4.31
CA HIS A 87 -3.65 5.36 3.82
C HIS A 87 -4.65 5.66 4.93
N ALA A 88 -5.77 6.26 4.55
CA ALA A 88 -6.90 6.52 5.42
C ALA A 88 -8.21 6.42 4.64
N VAL A 89 -9.28 6.02 5.32
CA VAL A 89 -10.63 6.00 4.76
C VAL A 89 -11.32 7.32 5.09
N VAL A 90 -11.77 8.03 4.06
CA VAL A 90 -12.49 9.30 4.22
C VAL A 90 -13.95 9.03 4.53
N SER A 91 -14.42 9.54 5.66
CA SER A 91 -15.81 9.44 6.10
C SER A 91 -16.73 10.35 5.30
N ASN A 92 -18.01 9.99 5.15
CA ASN A 92 -18.99 10.73 4.36
C ASN A 92 -19.12 12.20 4.75
N HIS A 93 -19.00 12.54 6.03
CA HIS A 93 -19.15 13.91 6.53
C HIS A 93 -18.02 14.85 6.09
N LEU A 94 -16.84 14.31 5.72
CA LEU A 94 -15.69 15.10 5.24
C LEU A 94 -15.72 15.35 3.73
N LEU A 95 -16.60 14.68 2.97
CA LEU A 95 -16.62 14.78 1.51
C LEU A 95 -16.99 16.17 1.01
N ALA A 96 -17.82 16.91 1.76
CA ALA A 96 -18.26 18.26 1.39
C ALA A 96 -17.13 19.29 1.46
N ASP A 97 -16.08 19.01 2.21
CA ASP A 97 -14.92 19.92 2.39
C ASP A 97 -13.84 19.71 1.30
N ILE A 98 -13.96 18.63 0.53
CA ILE A 98 -12.99 18.30 -0.54
C ILE A 98 -13.40 19.02 -1.83
N HIS A 99 -12.55 19.94 -2.29
CA HIS A 99 -12.80 20.75 -3.48
C HIS A 99 -11.70 20.57 -4.54
N SER A 100 -11.92 21.17 -5.72
CA SER A 100 -10.89 21.27 -6.76
C SER A 100 -9.59 21.83 -6.18
N PRO A 101 -8.40 21.28 -6.59
CA PRO A 101 -8.17 20.39 -7.73
C PRO A 101 -8.28 18.88 -7.41
N TRP A 102 -8.87 18.49 -6.27
CA TRP A 102 -8.99 17.11 -5.82
C TRP A 102 -10.25 16.44 -6.41
N ALA A 103 -10.09 15.20 -6.90
CA ALA A 103 -11.18 14.40 -7.48
C ALA A 103 -11.01 12.91 -7.13
N TRP A 104 -12.13 12.18 -7.13
CA TRP A 104 -12.19 10.76 -6.81
C TRP A 104 -12.12 9.89 -8.07
N PHE A 105 -11.09 9.08 -8.19
CA PHE A 105 -10.86 8.17 -9.31
C PHE A 105 -11.02 6.70 -8.88
N LYS A 106 -11.59 5.88 -9.73
CA LYS A 106 -11.52 4.42 -9.55
C LYS A 106 -10.08 3.97 -9.74
N ARG A 107 -9.68 2.91 -9.06
CA ARG A 107 -8.31 2.38 -9.18
C ARG A 107 -7.91 2.10 -10.62
N ALA A 108 -8.83 1.53 -11.43
CA ALA A 108 -8.57 1.25 -12.85
C ALA A 108 -8.29 2.50 -13.69
N GLU A 109 -8.82 3.65 -13.29
CA GLU A 109 -8.64 4.92 -14.01
C GLU A 109 -7.26 5.56 -13.76
N LEU A 110 -6.60 5.22 -12.64
CA LEU A 110 -5.33 5.81 -12.25
C LEU A 110 -4.19 5.57 -13.27
N GLN A 111 -4.24 4.45 -14.03
CA GLN A 111 -3.21 4.13 -15.03
C GLN A 111 -3.20 5.10 -16.21
N ASP A 112 -4.33 5.72 -16.50
CA ASP A 112 -4.49 6.65 -17.61
C ASP A 112 -4.09 8.09 -17.21
N LEU A 113 -3.78 8.28 -15.91
CA LEU A 113 -3.41 9.58 -15.36
C LEU A 113 -1.90 9.83 -15.45
N ASN A 114 -1.53 11.08 -15.71
CA ASN A 114 -0.13 11.50 -15.82
C ASN A 114 0.50 11.77 -14.45
N PHE A 115 1.09 10.76 -13.82
CA PHE A 115 1.79 10.89 -12.54
C PHE A 115 3.31 11.09 -12.71
N PRO A 116 4.01 11.71 -11.73
CA PRO A 116 5.47 11.71 -11.65
C PRO A 116 6.06 10.30 -11.64
N LYS A 117 7.30 10.15 -12.13
CA LYS A 117 7.98 8.83 -12.21
C LYS A 117 8.06 8.11 -10.85
N ALA A 118 8.34 8.82 -9.77
CA ALA A 118 8.40 8.24 -8.43
C ALA A 118 7.08 7.61 -8.00
N ASN A 119 5.95 8.15 -8.46
CA ASN A 119 4.62 7.65 -8.10
C ASN A 119 4.23 6.36 -8.85
N GLN A 120 4.97 5.96 -9.90
CA GLN A 120 4.70 4.72 -10.65
C GLN A 120 4.73 3.48 -9.75
N ALA A 121 5.63 3.46 -8.75
CA ALA A 121 5.69 2.37 -7.80
C ALA A 121 4.46 2.34 -6.86
N ILE A 122 3.89 3.51 -6.52
CA ILE A 122 2.63 3.62 -5.77
C ILE A 122 1.48 3.07 -6.61
N LEU A 123 1.38 3.50 -7.87
CA LEU A 123 0.36 3.02 -8.79
C LEU A 123 0.38 1.49 -8.92
N LYS A 124 1.55 0.90 -9.11
CA LYS A 124 1.69 -0.57 -9.16
C LYS A 124 1.10 -1.25 -7.93
N ARG A 125 1.27 -0.69 -6.74
CA ARG A 125 0.70 -1.22 -5.49
C ARG A 125 -0.82 -1.06 -5.42
N LEU A 126 -1.34 0.07 -5.89
CA LEU A 126 -2.78 0.33 -5.94
C LEU A 126 -3.50 -0.54 -6.98
N TYR A 127 -2.84 -0.86 -8.10
CA TYR A 127 -3.38 -1.80 -9.09
C TYR A 127 -3.30 -3.24 -8.63
N ALA A 128 -2.17 -3.59 -8.02
CA ALA A 128 -1.93 -4.94 -7.53
C ALA A 128 -2.73 -5.27 -6.26
N ALA A 129 -3.55 -4.33 -5.73
CA ALA A 129 -4.46 -4.63 -4.64
C ALA A 129 -5.65 -5.45 -5.21
N PRO A 130 -5.54 -6.76 -5.26
CA PRO A 130 -6.61 -7.61 -5.76
C PRO A 130 -7.80 -7.51 -4.82
N VAL A 131 -8.98 -7.79 -5.32
CA VAL A 131 -10.14 -8.01 -4.44
C VAL A 131 -9.82 -9.18 -3.53
N ILE A 132 -9.83 -8.94 -2.22
CA ILE A 132 -9.50 -9.98 -1.23
C ILE A 132 -10.79 -10.67 -0.81
N LYS A 133 -10.90 -11.95 -1.12
CA LYS A 133 -11.90 -12.85 -0.55
C LYS A 133 -11.37 -13.38 0.77
N ILE A 134 -12.10 -13.19 1.86
CA ILE A 134 -11.73 -13.73 3.17
C ILE A 134 -12.55 -15.00 3.43
N SER A 135 -11.87 -16.12 3.67
CA SER A 135 -12.52 -17.39 3.98
C SER A 135 -11.60 -18.31 4.76
N ASP A 136 -12.18 -19.31 5.42
CA ASP A 136 -11.52 -20.48 6.02
C ASP A 136 -11.47 -21.68 5.07
N GLN A 137 -12.08 -21.56 3.89
CA GLN A 137 -12.14 -22.62 2.88
C GLN A 137 -11.11 -22.36 1.78
N ILE A 138 -10.00 -23.11 1.78
CA ILE A 138 -8.94 -22.99 0.78
C ILE A 138 -9.40 -23.42 -0.62
N ASP A 139 -10.35 -24.34 -0.70
CA ASP A 139 -10.87 -24.86 -1.98
C ASP A 139 -11.56 -23.79 -2.84
N LEU A 140 -12.01 -22.68 -2.24
CA LEU A 140 -12.55 -21.55 -2.99
C LEU A 140 -11.53 -20.95 -3.97
N LEU A 141 -10.23 -21.20 -3.76
CA LEU A 141 -9.17 -20.73 -4.65
C LEU A 141 -9.34 -21.23 -6.09
N LYS A 142 -9.95 -22.40 -6.28
CA LYS A 142 -10.19 -23.01 -7.61
C LYS A 142 -11.18 -22.21 -8.45
N ASP A 143 -12.19 -21.62 -7.79
CA ASP A 143 -13.29 -20.90 -8.43
C ASP A 143 -13.13 -19.38 -8.34
N LEU A 144 -12.02 -18.91 -7.76
CA LEU A 144 -11.77 -17.49 -7.54
C LEU A 144 -11.32 -16.83 -8.86
N PRO A 145 -11.92 -15.70 -9.30
CA PRO A 145 -11.47 -14.96 -10.49
C PRO A 145 -9.97 -14.62 -10.42
N GLU A 146 -9.29 -14.58 -11.58
CA GLU A 146 -7.83 -14.40 -11.65
C GLU A 146 -7.33 -13.14 -10.93
N GLN A 147 -8.13 -12.05 -10.95
CA GLN A 147 -7.78 -10.77 -10.31
C GLN A 147 -8.05 -10.76 -8.80
N GLN A 148 -8.53 -11.86 -8.23
CA GLN A 148 -8.81 -11.96 -6.80
C GLN A 148 -7.78 -12.83 -6.10
N VAL A 149 -7.51 -12.49 -4.83
CA VAL A 149 -6.73 -13.32 -3.92
C VAL A 149 -7.57 -13.79 -2.75
N LEU A 150 -7.23 -14.93 -2.20
CA LEU A 150 -7.85 -15.49 -1.03
C LEU A 150 -7.02 -15.15 0.21
N TYR A 151 -7.57 -14.43 1.17
CA TYR A 151 -7.05 -14.45 2.52
C TYR A 151 -7.61 -15.68 3.24
N TRP A 152 -6.77 -16.71 3.34
CA TRP A 152 -7.13 -17.93 4.05
C TRP A 152 -6.97 -17.72 5.55
N ARG A 153 -8.09 -17.37 6.19
CA ARG A 153 -8.16 -16.95 7.59
C ARG A 153 -8.39 -18.14 8.51
N VAL A 154 -7.36 -18.94 8.73
CA VAL A 154 -7.38 -20.09 9.66
C VAL A 154 -6.25 -19.95 10.68
N PRO A 155 -6.36 -20.59 11.89
CA PRO A 155 -5.23 -20.69 12.81
C PRO A 155 -4.13 -21.57 12.20
N ALA A 156 -2.88 -21.32 12.59
CA ALA A 156 -1.80 -22.21 12.21
C ALA A 156 -1.93 -23.55 12.97
N SER A 157 -2.03 -24.63 12.22
CA SER A 157 -2.04 -26.00 12.70
C SER A 157 -1.26 -26.89 11.75
N PRO A 158 -0.76 -28.08 12.17
CA PRO A 158 -0.09 -29.01 11.28
C PRO A 158 -0.93 -29.35 10.04
N GLU A 159 -2.25 -29.52 10.20
CA GLU A 159 -3.18 -29.80 9.11
C GLU A 159 -3.22 -28.64 8.10
N HIS A 160 -3.32 -27.40 8.56
CA HIS A 160 -3.38 -26.24 7.70
C HIS A 160 -2.05 -26.00 6.99
N ILE A 161 -0.91 -26.24 7.66
CA ILE A 161 0.42 -26.17 7.05
C ILE A 161 0.55 -27.20 5.93
N LEU A 162 0.10 -28.44 6.14
CA LEU A 162 0.10 -29.47 5.09
C LEU A 162 -0.78 -29.06 3.90
N LYS A 163 -2.01 -28.60 4.14
CA LYS A 163 -2.92 -28.17 3.08
C LYS A 163 -2.33 -27.06 2.20
N ILE A 164 -1.72 -26.03 2.80
CA ILE A 164 -1.13 -24.96 2.02
C ILE A 164 0.17 -25.38 1.31
N ALA A 165 0.92 -26.31 1.89
CA ALA A 165 2.13 -26.86 1.29
C ALA A 165 1.87 -27.72 0.05
N GLU A 166 0.62 -28.21 -0.14
CA GLU A 166 0.20 -28.94 -1.34
C GLU A 166 -0.14 -28.04 -2.52
N LEU A 167 -0.26 -26.72 -2.31
CA LEU A 167 -0.57 -25.77 -3.37
C LEU A 167 0.61 -25.55 -4.31
N SER A 168 0.33 -25.37 -5.60
CA SER A 168 1.33 -24.95 -6.57
C SER A 168 1.82 -23.51 -6.32
N VAL A 169 2.95 -23.15 -6.91
CA VAL A 169 3.50 -21.77 -6.84
C VAL A 169 2.50 -20.75 -7.37
N GLU A 170 1.80 -21.07 -8.47
CA GLU A 170 0.77 -20.20 -9.04
C GLU A 170 -0.44 -20.04 -8.11
N GLN A 171 -0.83 -21.11 -7.43
CA GLN A 171 -1.90 -21.06 -6.43
C GLN A 171 -1.49 -20.24 -5.21
N LEU A 172 -0.26 -20.44 -4.70
CA LEU A 172 0.30 -19.68 -3.58
C LEU A 172 0.39 -18.18 -3.88
N ALA A 173 0.69 -17.80 -5.13
CA ALA A 173 0.71 -16.41 -5.56
C ALA A 173 -0.66 -15.71 -5.47
N ARG A 174 -1.72 -16.46 -5.16
CA ARG A 174 -3.08 -15.96 -4.97
C ARG A 174 -3.61 -16.17 -3.55
N VAL A 175 -2.75 -16.51 -2.60
CA VAL A 175 -3.15 -16.75 -1.20
C VAL A 175 -2.42 -15.80 -0.25
N ILE A 176 -3.18 -15.16 0.63
CA ILE A 176 -2.67 -14.43 1.79
C ILE A 176 -2.79 -15.34 3.00
N VAL A 177 -1.73 -15.47 3.78
CA VAL A 177 -1.69 -16.30 4.99
C VAL A 177 -1.28 -15.49 6.21
N ASN A 178 -1.59 -15.96 7.42
CA ASN A 178 -1.00 -15.39 8.61
C ASN A 178 0.47 -15.81 8.76
N ILE A 179 1.23 -15.04 9.55
CA ILE A 179 2.68 -15.23 9.72
C ILE A 179 3.05 -16.62 10.23
N GLU A 180 2.24 -17.23 11.08
CA GLU A 180 2.56 -18.54 11.66
C GLU A 180 2.39 -19.68 10.63
N LEU A 181 1.40 -19.58 9.73
CA LEU A 181 1.31 -20.48 8.59
C LEU A 181 2.50 -20.29 7.64
N TRP A 182 2.85 -19.03 7.35
CA TRP A 182 3.98 -18.70 6.49
C TRP A 182 5.31 -19.27 7.01
N LYS A 183 5.58 -19.19 8.32
CA LYS A 183 6.78 -19.76 8.93
C LYS A 183 6.86 -21.28 8.78
N GLY A 184 5.73 -21.96 8.66
CA GLY A 184 5.66 -23.41 8.44
C GLY A 184 5.95 -23.85 7.00
N LEU A 185 6.06 -22.92 6.04
CA LEU A 185 6.35 -23.20 4.64
C LEU A 185 7.86 -23.25 4.36
N ASN A 186 8.26 -23.98 3.32
CA ASN A 186 9.63 -23.94 2.84
C ASN A 186 9.97 -22.60 2.16
N PRO A 187 11.27 -22.25 1.98
CA PRO A 187 11.66 -20.94 1.43
C PRO A 187 11.05 -20.60 0.05
N LEU A 188 10.88 -21.58 -0.83
CA LEU A 188 10.29 -21.36 -2.15
C LEU A 188 8.79 -20.98 -2.01
N GLN A 189 8.07 -21.71 -1.18
CA GLN A 189 6.66 -21.46 -0.90
C GLN A 189 6.46 -20.13 -0.16
N GLN A 190 7.35 -19.79 0.78
CA GLN A 190 7.34 -18.52 1.47
C GLN A 190 7.44 -17.32 0.53
N GLN A 191 8.25 -17.45 -0.53
CA GLN A 191 8.39 -16.42 -1.58
C GLN A 191 7.19 -16.37 -2.53
N ALA A 192 6.46 -17.47 -2.66
CA ALA A 192 5.36 -17.59 -3.60
C ALA A 192 4.03 -17.01 -3.10
N VAL A 193 3.79 -16.94 -1.78
CA VAL A 193 2.51 -16.43 -1.25
C VAL A 193 2.27 -14.97 -1.65
N ALA A 194 1.01 -14.63 -1.93
CA ALA A 194 0.61 -13.30 -2.37
C ALA A 194 0.96 -12.20 -1.35
N ALA A 195 0.72 -12.47 -0.07
CA ALA A 195 1.07 -11.58 1.04
C ALA A 195 1.01 -12.33 2.39
N ILE A 196 1.54 -11.68 3.42
CA ILE A 196 1.51 -12.19 4.80
C ILE A 196 0.66 -11.23 5.64
N HIS A 197 -0.34 -11.77 6.33
CA HIS A 197 -1.11 -11.01 7.31
C HIS A 197 -0.39 -11.03 8.67
N LEU A 198 -0.12 -9.83 9.19
CA LEU A 198 0.48 -9.62 10.51
C LEU A 198 -0.47 -8.85 11.41
N LYS A 199 -0.50 -9.21 12.69
CA LYS A 199 -1.04 -8.32 13.73
C LYS A 199 0.00 -7.24 14.03
N GLN A 200 -0.43 -6.05 14.42
CA GLN A 200 0.47 -4.94 14.77
C GLN A 200 1.53 -5.35 15.81
N SER A 201 1.14 -6.13 16.82
CA SER A 201 2.08 -6.66 17.83
C SER A 201 3.13 -7.60 17.27
N GLN A 202 2.82 -8.33 16.21
CA GLN A 202 3.77 -9.24 15.52
C GLN A 202 4.73 -8.45 14.65
N LEU A 203 4.25 -7.40 13.96
CA LEU A 203 5.10 -6.54 13.15
C LEU A 203 6.22 -5.87 13.97
N MET A 204 5.91 -5.44 15.20
CA MET A 204 6.88 -4.82 16.10
C MET A 204 7.94 -5.80 16.63
N GLN A 205 7.68 -7.11 16.61
CA GLN A 205 8.60 -8.17 17.08
C GLN A 205 9.51 -8.73 15.98
N LEU A 206 9.20 -8.45 14.71
CA LEU A 206 10.02 -8.91 13.60
C LEU A 206 11.30 -8.08 13.53
N SER A 207 12.45 -8.73 13.59
CA SER A 207 13.72 -8.08 13.32
C SER A 207 13.82 -7.70 11.83
N LYS A 208 14.54 -6.62 11.51
CA LYS A 208 14.74 -6.17 10.12
C LYS A 208 15.32 -7.26 9.19
N GLY A 209 15.89 -8.34 9.73
CA GLY A 209 16.44 -9.46 8.97
C GLY A 209 15.44 -10.56 8.62
N GLU A 210 14.35 -10.70 9.39
CA GLU A 210 13.36 -11.77 9.18
C GLU A 210 12.37 -11.46 8.06
N LEU A 211 12.23 -10.19 7.67
CA LEU A 211 11.35 -9.74 6.58
C LEU A 211 12.05 -9.58 5.22
N ASN A 212 13.29 -10.02 5.10
CA ASN A 212 14.04 -10.00 3.83
C ASN A 212 13.55 -11.05 2.82
N VAL A 213 12.25 -11.29 2.80
CA VAL A 213 11.55 -12.06 1.77
C VAL A 213 11.10 -11.06 0.73
N GLY A 214 11.82 -10.99 -0.34
CA GLY A 214 11.55 -10.30 -1.62
C GLY A 214 10.32 -9.38 -1.67
N GLN A 215 10.38 -8.27 -0.95
CA GLN A 215 9.61 -7.03 -1.10
C GLN A 215 8.28 -7.14 -1.88
N ARG A 216 7.29 -7.81 -1.33
CA ARG A 216 5.89 -7.63 -1.73
C ARG A 216 5.08 -7.50 -0.45
N TYR A 217 4.97 -6.26 -0.01
CA TYR A 217 4.01 -5.84 1.00
C TYR A 217 2.76 -5.33 0.31
#